data_51d613203a327b706a99293693433dca
#
_entry.id   51d613203a327b706a99293693433dca
#
_cell.length_a   1.000
_cell.length_b   1.000
_cell.length_c   1.000
_cell.angle_alpha   90.00
_cell.angle_beta   90.00
_cell.angle_gamma   90.00
#
_symmetry.space_group_name_H-M   'P 1'
#
loop_
_entity.id
_entity.type
_entity.pdbx_description
1 polymer ?
#
loop_
_entity_poly.entity_id
_entity_poly.type
_entity_poly.pdbx_seq_one_letter_code
_entity_poly.pdbx_strand_id
1 'polypeptide(L)'
;MRFVEIVLAVLRRRTVRTVLSLLLTLMLGALLVATIQFTLFDLQWLAFLGGILFAAVLAMASQASKAEWLVVRRTRQLERMREQLAQEITRNRTAGESQRIAETRLRLVSDNLPISVFYVDRDLRCRYHNKAARELSGQPDDKIDGQPLRDVVRAAHLLMLPHFEQTLAGMSVDYELVWPGKGGAAGRYKVRQVPYTPEGEQPIGFYIMLVRTTAEPVVAPPPVDIAPPAETAGETGAVNEGSEALYLHSISNQLMGWGDPRTKLARALAENQFLLFAQKILALKNDSRDPICFEILLRLREEEDNLLPPGGFIPIAERYGMMEEIDRWVVRNLISWCLDKQMADPGWQVPLFCVNLSETTLNNPEFAKFVRQEVRRPGFPARALCFEIGEMETINNHDAVSNFIAALKPVGCRFTIDAFGSVKVSFTHLKGLPVDFIKIDGVIIQNMFKTPADMAKLKAMITVCRKIGMHTIAEFVESKETLDKLRELGIDYVQGFGIARPGPIADQIP
;
A
#
# COMPACT_ATOMS: atom_id res chain seq x y z
N MET A 1 2.79 -34.36 -7.75
CA MET A 1 2.02 -34.45 -9.00
C MET A 1 2.75 -35.24 -10.10
N ARG A 2 4.00 -34.97 -10.46
CA ARG A 2 4.76 -35.76 -11.49
C ARG A 2 4.87 -37.26 -11.21
N PHE A 3 4.96 -37.69 -9.94
CA PHE A 3 5.06 -39.11 -9.57
C PHE A 3 3.75 -39.90 -9.84
N VAL A 4 2.61 -39.25 -9.61
CA VAL A 4 1.27 -39.85 -9.90
C VAL A 4 1.04 -40.01 -11.40
N GLU A 5 1.50 -39.06 -12.22
CA GLU A 5 1.43 -39.17 -13.68
C GLU A 5 2.34 -40.28 -14.22
N ILE A 6 3.54 -40.42 -13.67
CA ILE A 6 4.45 -41.50 -14.06
C ILE A 6 3.89 -42.86 -13.65
N VAL A 7 3.34 -43.00 -12.45
CA VAL A 7 2.73 -44.25 -11.96
C VAL A 7 1.49 -44.60 -12.77
N LEU A 8 0.62 -43.62 -13.11
CA LEU A 8 -0.53 -43.81 -13.98
C LEU A 8 -0.15 -44.17 -15.40
N ALA A 9 0.92 -43.57 -15.97
CA ALA A 9 1.44 -43.89 -17.29
C ALA A 9 2.06 -45.31 -17.35
N VAL A 10 2.74 -45.74 -16.28
CA VAL A 10 3.29 -47.09 -16.16
C VAL A 10 2.21 -48.17 -15.94
N LEU A 11 1.21 -47.85 -15.11
CA LEU A 11 0.03 -48.75 -14.91
C LEU A 11 -0.80 -48.85 -16.20
N ARG A 12 -0.99 -47.75 -16.95
CA ARG A 12 -1.69 -47.77 -18.25
C ARG A 12 -0.94 -48.61 -19.29
N ARG A 13 0.38 -48.47 -19.40
CA ARG A 13 1.18 -49.28 -20.33
C ARG A 13 1.18 -50.76 -19.94
N ARG A 14 1.14 -51.08 -18.67
CA ARG A 14 1.12 -52.50 -18.17
C ARG A 14 -0.24 -53.13 -18.40
N THR A 15 -1.37 -52.43 -18.09
CA THR A 15 -2.71 -52.93 -18.37
C THR A 15 -3.01 -53.10 -19.84
N VAL A 16 -2.61 -52.19 -20.69
CA VAL A 16 -2.79 -52.33 -22.15
C VAL A 16 -1.91 -53.47 -22.68
N ARG A 17 -0.66 -53.60 -22.22
CA ARG A 17 0.19 -54.76 -22.57
C ARG A 17 -0.34 -56.09 -22.04
N THR A 18 -0.86 -56.13 -20.81
CA THR A 18 -1.42 -57.36 -20.26
C THR A 18 -2.73 -57.77 -20.94
N VAL A 19 -3.60 -56.79 -21.25
CA VAL A 19 -4.84 -57.06 -21.99
C VAL A 19 -4.50 -57.47 -23.43
N LEU A 20 -3.56 -56.81 -24.10
CA LEU A 20 -3.12 -57.19 -25.45
C LEU A 20 -2.42 -58.58 -25.47
N SER A 21 -1.57 -58.87 -24.46
CA SER A 21 -0.93 -60.18 -24.36
C SER A 21 -1.93 -61.29 -23.99
N LEU A 22 -2.92 -61.03 -23.15
CA LEU A 22 -4.00 -61.97 -22.80
C LEU A 22 -4.87 -62.27 -24.02
N LEU A 23 -5.24 -61.23 -24.81
CA LEU A 23 -5.98 -61.39 -26.05
C LEU A 23 -5.17 -62.15 -27.10
N LEU A 24 -3.85 -61.86 -27.23
CA LEU A 24 -2.97 -62.56 -28.14
C LEU A 24 -2.82 -64.04 -27.72
N THR A 25 -2.67 -64.32 -26.44
CA THR A 25 -2.57 -65.70 -25.90
C THR A 25 -3.90 -66.49 -26.10
N LEU A 26 -5.05 -65.81 -25.87
CA LEU A 26 -6.35 -66.39 -26.14
C LEU A 26 -6.56 -66.65 -27.63
N MET A 27 -6.14 -65.75 -28.50
CA MET A 27 -6.17 -65.96 -29.96
C MET A 27 -5.29 -67.14 -30.42
N LEU A 28 -4.04 -67.19 -29.89
CA LEU A 28 -3.13 -68.32 -30.21
C LEU A 28 -3.72 -69.63 -29.67
N GLY A 29 -4.26 -69.64 -28.47
CA GLY A 29 -4.94 -70.81 -27.87
C GLY A 29 -6.16 -71.27 -28.68
N ALA A 30 -7.00 -70.30 -29.09
CA ALA A 30 -8.16 -70.58 -29.95
C ALA A 30 -7.75 -71.12 -31.34
N LEU A 31 -6.67 -70.54 -31.91
CA LEU A 31 -6.09 -70.99 -33.20
C LEU A 31 -5.52 -72.41 -33.07
N LEU A 32 -4.83 -72.70 -31.94
CA LEU A 32 -4.27 -74.03 -31.66
C LEU A 32 -5.38 -75.10 -31.47
N VAL A 33 -6.44 -74.78 -30.72
CA VAL A 33 -7.61 -75.65 -30.54
C VAL A 33 -8.34 -75.89 -31.88
N ALA A 34 -8.49 -74.78 -32.65
CA ALA A 34 -9.08 -74.86 -34.01
C ALA A 34 -8.25 -75.73 -34.96
N THR A 35 -6.92 -75.64 -34.93
CA THR A 35 -6.04 -76.51 -35.76
C THR A 35 -6.06 -77.98 -35.30
N ILE A 36 -6.24 -78.28 -34.01
CA ILE A 36 -6.28 -79.63 -33.48
C ILE A 36 -7.66 -80.32 -33.73
N GLN A 37 -8.73 -79.55 -33.66
CA GLN A 37 -10.09 -80.13 -33.80
C GLN A 37 -10.71 -80.04 -35.21
N PHE A 38 -10.18 -79.19 -36.09
CA PHE A 38 -10.77 -78.89 -37.42
C PHE A 38 -9.88 -79.23 -38.60
N THR A 39 -9.35 -80.45 -38.63
CA THR A 39 -8.82 -81.04 -39.86
C THR A 39 -9.89 -81.27 -40.94
N LEU A 40 -11.14 -80.88 -40.73
CA LEU A 40 -12.31 -81.10 -41.60
C LEU A 40 -13.04 -79.82 -42.02
N PHE A 41 -12.57 -78.61 -41.58
CA PHE A 41 -13.25 -77.36 -42.02
C PHE A 41 -12.42 -76.62 -43.06
N ASP A 42 -13.12 -76.12 -44.12
CA ASP A 42 -12.52 -75.33 -45.22
C ASP A 42 -11.72 -74.13 -44.69
N LEU A 43 -10.52 -73.92 -45.17
CA LEU A 43 -9.60 -72.85 -44.87
C LEU A 43 -10.29 -71.46 -44.99
N GLN A 44 -11.35 -71.35 -45.79
CA GLN A 44 -12.16 -70.17 -46.01
C GLN A 44 -12.90 -69.71 -44.77
N TRP A 45 -13.45 -70.64 -43.93
CA TRP A 45 -14.13 -70.29 -42.70
C TRP A 45 -13.19 -69.85 -41.59
N LEU A 46 -11.97 -70.43 -41.55
CA LEU A 46 -10.94 -69.95 -40.62
C LEU A 46 -10.44 -68.54 -40.95
N ALA A 47 -10.29 -68.20 -42.23
CA ALA A 47 -9.95 -66.86 -42.68
C ALA A 47 -11.04 -65.85 -42.39
N PHE A 48 -12.35 -66.23 -42.54
CA PHE A 48 -13.49 -65.39 -42.27
C PHE A 48 -13.63 -65.08 -40.76
N LEU A 49 -13.52 -66.08 -39.87
CA LEU A 49 -13.53 -65.89 -38.42
C LEU A 49 -12.31 -65.08 -37.93
N GLY A 50 -11.13 -65.32 -38.46
CA GLY A 50 -9.94 -64.52 -38.21
C GLY A 50 -10.11 -63.05 -38.58
N GLY A 51 -10.75 -62.80 -39.76
CA GLY A 51 -11.07 -61.45 -40.21
C GLY A 51 -12.05 -60.70 -39.27
N ILE A 52 -13.12 -61.39 -38.83
CA ILE A 52 -14.09 -60.83 -37.88
C ILE A 52 -13.40 -60.50 -36.54
N LEU A 53 -12.58 -61.40 -36.01
CA LEU A 53 -11.86 -61.20 -34.75
C LEU A 53 -10.87 -60.03 -34.85
N PHE A 54 -10.16 -59.95 -35.97
CA PHE A 54 -9.25 -58.84 -36.25
C PHE A 54 -10.00 -57.48 -36.34
N ALA A 55 -11.12 -57.44 -37.04
CA ALA A 55 -11.98 -56.26 -37.13
C ALA A 55 -12.52 -55.83 -35.76
N ALA A 56 -12.93 -56.81 -34.91
CA ALA A 56 -13.41 -56.55 -33.55
C ALA A 56 -12.28 -55.95 -32.63
N VAL A 57 -11.08 -56.48 -32.73
CA VAL A 57 -9.89 -55.94 -32.02
C VAL A 57 -9.57 -54.54 -32.45
N LEU A 58 -9.58 -54.29 -33.77
CA LEU A 58 -9.36 -52.92 -34.32
C LEU A 58 -10.46 -51.95 -33.87
N ALA A 59 -11.71 -52.38 -33.85
CA ALA A 59 -12.83 -51.55 -33.37
C ALA A 59 -12.69 -51.20 -31.88
N MET A 60 -12.33 -52.17 -31.04
CA MET A 60 -12.07 -51.95 -29.59
C MET A 60 -10.86 -51.07 -29.38
N ALA A 61 -9.75 -51.23 -30.12
CA ALA A 61 -8.59 -50.38 -30.01
C ALA A 61 -8.92 -48.93 -30.45
N SER A 62 -9.74 -48.74 -31.50
CA SER A 62 -10.21 -47.44 -31.92
C SER A 62 -11.11 -46.75 -30.89
N GLN A 63 -12.01 -47.48 -30.23
CA GLN A 63 -12.86 -46.95 -29.18
C GLN A 63 -12.04 -46.56 -27.92
N ALA A 64 -11.08 -47.40 -27.52
CA ALA A 64 -10.18 -47.11 -26.40
C ALA A 64 -9.34 -45.85 -26.68
N SER A 65 -8.81 -45.70 -27.90
CA SER A 65 -8.05 -44.50 -28.29
C SER A 65 -8.91 -43.22 -28.30
N LYS A 66 -10.17 -43.31 -28.78
CA LYS A 66 -11.10 -42.17 -28.72
C LYS A 66 -11.44 -41.79 -27.28
N ALA A 67 -11.66 -42.76 -26.38
CA ALA A 67 -11.95 -42.50 -24.97
C ALA A 67 -10.71 -41.87 -24.28
N GLU A 68 -9.50 -42.34 -24.52
CA GLU A 68 -8.28 -41.72 -23.98
C GLU A 68 -8.09 -40.28 -24.49
N TRP A 69 -8.33 -40.01 -25.76
CA TRP A 69 -8.23 -38.68 -26.33
C TRP A 69 -9.25 -37.72 -25.68
N LEU A 70 -10.47 -38.19 -25.42
CA LEU A 70 -11.53 -37.40 -24.81
C LEU A 70 -11.20 -37.07 -23.34
N VAL A 71 -10.64 -38.02 -22.59
CA VAL A 71 -10.18 -37.82 -21.22
C VAL A 71 -9.05 -36.80 -21.18
N VAL A 72 -8.01 -36.94 -22.02
CA VAL A 72 -6.90 -36.00 -22.10
C VAL A 72 -7.38 -34.58 -22.46
N ARG A 73 -8.32 -34.47 -23.40
CA ARG A 73 -8.90 -33.17 -23.80
C ARG A 73 -9.68 -32.53 -22.66
N ARG A 74 -10.51 -33.30 -21.94
CA ARG A 74 -11.27 -32.77 -20.79
C ARG A 74 -10.36 -32.40 -19.62
N THR A 75 -9.33 -33.19 -19.34
CA THR A 75 -8.37 -32.86 -18.29
C THR A 75 -7.63 -31.56 -18.57
N ARG A 76 -7.14 -31.36 -19.80
CA ARG A 76 -6.53 -30.09 -20.22
C ARG A 76 -7.51 -28.90 -20.16
N GLN A 77 -8.78 -29.13 -20.46
CA GLN A 77 -9.79 -28.08 -20.38
C GLN A 77 -10.09 -27.70 -18.92
N LEU A 78 -10.16 -28.67 -18.03
CA LEU A 78 -10.31 -28.46 -16.58
C LEU A 78 -9.10 -27.75 -15.97
N GLU A 79 -7.88 -28.13 -16.37
CA GLU A 79 -6.67 -27.43 -15.92
C GLU A 79 -6.65 -25.96 -16.35
N ARG A 80 -7.00 -25.65 -17.59
CA ARG A 80 -7.11 -24.25 -18.06
C ARG A 80 -8.17 -23.46 -17.31
N MET A 81 -9.36 -24.03 -17.08
CA MET A 81 -10.40 -23.37 -16.29
C MET A 81 -9.96 -23.15 -14.84
N ARG A 82 -9.24 -24.12 -14.26
CA ARG A 82 -8.71 -24.01 -12.89
C ARG A 82 -7.64 -22.91 -12.78
N GLU A 83 -6.78 -22.78 -13.78
CA GLU A 83 -5.79 -21.71 -13.87
C GLU A 83 -6.46 -20.34 -14.04
N GLN A 84 -7.46 -20.22 -14.92
CA GLN A 84 -8.24 -18.99 -15.09
C GLN A 84 -8.98 -18.57 -13.81
N LEU A 85 -9.64 -19.54 -13.15
CA LEU A 85 -10.34 -19.26 -11.88
C LEU A 85 -9.35 -18.83 -10.78
N ALA A 86 -8.19 -19.47 -10.70
CA ALA A 86 -7.14 -19.10 -9.74
C ALA A 86 -6.61 -17.69 -9.99
N GLN A 87 -6.42 -17.31 -11.28
CA GLN A 87 -6.02 -15.95 -11.65
C GLN A 87 -7.11 -14.91 -11.32
N GLU A 88 -8.38 -15.25 -11.56
CA GLU A 88 -9.49 -14.34 -11.28
C GLU A 88 -9.73 -14.16 -9.77
N ILE A 89 -9.62 -15.24 -8.99
CA ILE A 89 -9.65 -15.17 -7.52
C ILE A 89 -8.49 -14.32 -6.98
N THR A 90 -7.30 -14.49 -7.54
CA THR A 90 -6.14 -13.70 -7.13
C THR A 90 -6.33 -12.21 -7.48
N ARG A 91 -6.86 -11.91 -8.67
CA ARG A 91 -7.13 -10.55 -9.14
C ARG A 91 -8.19 -9.84 -8.28
N ASN A 92 -9.30 -10.53 -7.95
CA ASN A 92 -10.34 -9.99 -7.08
C ASN A 92 -9.88 -9.81 -5.64
N ARG A 93 -9.00 -10.70 -5.16
CA ARG A 93 -8.44 -10.60 -3.82
C ARG A 93 -7.45 -9.45 -3.68
N THR A 94 -6.59 -9.25 -4.67
CA THR A 94 -5.66 -8.10 -4.69
C THR A 94 -6.40 -6.77 -4.82
N ALA A 95 -7.45 -6.69 -5.64
CA ALA A 95 -8.30 -5.49 -5.74
C ALA A 95 -8.99 -5.17 -4.40
N GLY A 96 -9.58 -6.17 -3.74
CA GLY A 96 -10.22 -6.00 -2.43
C GLY A 96 -9.23 -5.66 -1.30
N GLU A 97 -8.02 -6.22 -1.34
CA GLU A 97 -6.96 -5.89 -0.37
C GLU A 97 -6.42 -4.47 -0.60
N SER A 98 -6.22 -4.06 -1.84
CA SER A 98 -5.82 -2.69 -2.19
C SER A 98 -6.86 -1.66 -1.74
N GLN A 99 -8.14 -1.94 -1.95
CA GLN A 99 -9.23 -1.09 -1.47
C GLN A 99 -9.24 -0.99 0.06
N ARG A 100 -9.11 -2.10 0.80
CA ARG A 100 -9.03 -2.08 2.27
C ARG A 100 -7.81 -1.31 2.79
N ILE A 101 -6.68 -1.43 2.12
CA ILE A 101 -5.47 -0.69 2.48
C ILE A 101 -5.68 0.81 2.24
N ALA A 102 -6.27 1.19 1.11
CA ALA A 102 -6.62 2.57 0.82
C ALA A 102 -7.61 3.14 1.85
N GLU A 103 -8.68 2.42 2.17
CA GLU A 103 -9.65 2.82 3.20
C GLU A 103 -9.01 2.96 4.58
N THR A 104 -8.10 2.05 4.95
CA THR A 104 -7.39 2.12 6.23
C THR A 104 -6.42 3.30 6.28
N ARG A 105 -5.70 3.55 5.18
CA ARG A 105 -4.82 4.73 5.06
C ARG A 105 -5.61 6.04 5.15
N LEU A 106 -6.73 6.12 4.45
CA LEU A 106 -7.63 7.27 4.49
C LEU A 106 -8.15 7.53 5.90
N ARG A 107 -8.56 6.48 6.60
CA ARG A 107 -9.03 6.57 7.97
C ARG A 107 -7.93 7.03 8.92
N LEU A 108 -6.72 6.49 8.78
CA LEU A 108 -5.55 6.92 9.57
C LEU A 108 -5.21 8.41 9.33
N VAL A 109 -5.20 8.86 8.08
CA VAL A 109 -4.95 10.26 7.75
C VAL A 109 -6.04 11.15 8.36
N SER A 110 -7.30 10.81 8.13
CA SER A 110 -8.43 11.58 8.60
C SER A 110 -8.53 11.65 10.14
N ASP A 111 -8.19 10.55 10.84
CA ASP A 111 -8.21 10.50 12.31
C ASP A 111 -7.09 11.31 12.97
N ASN A 112 -6.02 11.60 12.25
CA ASN A 112 -4.90 12.42 12.73
C ASN A 112 -5.00 13.91 12.33
N LEU A 113 -6.01 14.29 11.54
CA LEU A 113 -6.25 15.69 11.23
C LEU A 113 -6.88 16.42 12.42
N PRO A 114 -6.46 17.65 12.75
CA PRO A 114 -7.06 18.45 13.82
C PRO A 114 -8.38 19.12 13.39
N ILE A 115 -9.08 18.51 12.44
CA ILE A 115 -10.37 18.97 11.91
C ILE A 115 -11.41 17.88 12.08
N SER A 116 -12.63 18.26 12.45
CA SER A 116 -13.75 17.31 12.53
C SER A 116 -14.38 17.14 11.15
N VAL A 117 -14.43 15.91 10.65
CA VAL A 117 -14.97 15.57 9.32
C VAL A 117 -16.14 14.62 9.48
N PHE A 118 -17.30 14.98 8.89
CA PHE A 118 -18.47 14.11 8.74
C PHE A 118 -18.79 13.98 7.25
N TYR A 119 -19.18 12.79 6.80
CA TYR A 119 -19.87 12.61 5.52
C TYR A 119 -21.32 12.26 5.78
N VAL A 120 -22.22 12.97 5.11
CA VAL A 120 -23.67 12.90 5.28
C VAL A 120 -24.31 12.59 3.92
N ASP A 121 -25.18 11.58 3.88
CA ASP A 121 -25.93 11.24 2.67
C ASP A 121 -27.11 12.20 2.43
N ARG A 122 -27.86 11.98 1.32
CA ARG A 122 -29.05 12.77 0.97
C ARG A 122 -30.18 12.73 2.01
N ASP A 123 -30.23 11.62 2.77
CA ASP A 123 -31.22 11.43 3.84
C ASP A 123 -30.75 12.05 5.15
N LEU A 124 -29.70 12.87 5.12
CA LEU A 124 -29.06 13.52 6.25
C LEU A 124 -28.62 12.52 7.32
N ARG A 125 -28.15 11.34 6.93
CA ARG A 125 -27.53 10.34 7.81
C ARG A 125 -26.03 10.42 7.74
N CYS A 126 -25.38 10.37 8.89
CA CYS A 126 -23.92 10.32 8.99
C CYS A 126 -23.43 8.93 8.53
N ARG A 127 -22.65 8.88 7.48
CA ARG A 127 -22.07 7.65 6.90
C ARG A 127 -20.58 7.50 7.17
N TYR A 128 -19.94 8.58 7.54
CA TYR A 128 -18.54 8.58 7.91
C TYR A 128 -18.25 9.71 8.91
N HIS A 129 -17.33 9.48 9.81
CA HIS A 129 -16.77 10.47 10.72
C HIS A 129 -15.33 10.11 11.08
N ASN A 130 -14.50 11.10 11.36
CA ASN A 130 -13.16 10.89 11.87
C ASN A 130 -13.09 11.01 13.41
N LYS A 131 -11.93 10.73 13.98
CA LYS A 131 -11.70 10.79 15.43
C LYS A 131 -12.04 12.16 16.02
N ALA A 132 -11.63 13.25 15.38
CA ALA A 132 -11.94 14.61 15.87
C ALA A 132 -13.44 14.92 15.84
N ALA A 133 -14.20 14.42 14.85
CA ALA A 133 -15.65 14.54 14.77
C ALA A 133 -16.36 13.76 15.88
N ARG A 134 -15.86 12.57 16.22
CA ARG A 134 -16.34 11.76 17.34
C ARG A 134 -16.12 12.50 18.68
N GLU A 135 -14.92 13.02 18.89
CA GLU A 135 -14.59 13.79 20.09
C GLU A 135 -15.47 15.05 20.22
N LEU A 136 -15.71 15.75 19.10
CA LEU A 136 -16.56 16.92 19.04
C LEU A 136 -18.03 16.59 19.36
N SER A 137 -18.59 15.50 18.81
CA SER A 137 -19.95 15.04 19.08
C SER A 137 -20.10 14.48 20.49
N GLY A 138 -19.02 13.97 21.07
CA GLY A 138 -18.98 13.31 22.37
C GLY A 138 -19.79 12.02 22.43
N GLN A 139 -19.93 11.31 21.29
CA GLN A 139 -20.64 10.05 21.15
C GLN A 139 -19.68 8.93 20.72
N PRO A 140 -19.92 7.68 21.09
CA PRO A 140 -19.18 6.53 20.58
C PRO A 140 -19.55 6.20 19.12
N ASP A 141 -18.68 5.48 18.40
CA ASP A 141 -18.81 5.18 16.97
C ASP A 141 -20.14 4.52 16.60
N ASP A 142 -20.62 3.57 17.40
CA ASP A 142 -21.88 2.85 17.21
C ASP A 142 -23.14 3.73 17.28
N LYS A 143 -22.99 4.96 17.79
CA LYS A 143 -24.04 5.98 17.89
C LYS A 143 -23.87 7.14 16.91
N ILE A 144 -22.96 7.03 15.96
CA ILE A 144 -22.72 8.05 14.93
C ILE A 144 -23.04 7.46 13.56
N ASP A 145 -22.48 6.30 13.24
CA ASP A 145 -22.62 5.69 11.92
C ASP A 145 -24.07 5.28 11.61
N GLY A 146 -24.57 5.75 10.48
CA GLY A 146 -25.94 5.51 10.00
C GLY A 146 -27.03 6.30 10.74
N GLN A 147 -26.67 7.08 11.76
CA GLN A 147 -27.65 7.88 12.51
C GLN A 147 -28.01 9.18 11.78
N PRO A 148 -29.23 9.71 11.98
CA PRO A 148 -29.57 11.03 11.49
C PRO A 148 -28.61 12.10 12.04
N LEU A 149 -28.14 13.00 11.19
CA LEU A 149 -27.15 14.03 11.57
C LEU A 149 -27.63 14.87 12.77
N ARG A 150 -28.94 15.15 12.86
CA ARG A 150 -29.54 15.87 13.99
C ARG A 150 -29.27 15.22 15.34
N ASP A 151 -29.20 13.89 15.38
CA ASP A 151 -28.98 13.15 16.63
C ASP A 151 -27.48 13.10 16.97
N VAL A 152 -26.60 13.22 15.96
CA VAL A 152 -25.14 13.27 16.10
C VAL A 152 -24.68 14.66 16.57
N VAL A 153 -25.07 15.73 15.85
CA VAL A 153 -24.61 17.11 16.12
C VAL A 153 -25.54 17.90 17.00
N ARG A 154 -26.73 17.37 17.34
CA ARG A 154 -27.70 17.89 18.31
C ARG A 154 -28.03 19.37 18.12
N ALA A 155 -27.74 20.21 19.13
CA ALA A 155 -28.04 21.64 19.06
C ALA A 155 -27.37 22.39 17.90
N ALA A 156 -26.20 21.93 17.44
CA ALA A 156 -25.53 22.51 16.28
C ALA A 156 -26.28 22.25 14.97
N HIS A 157 -27.16 21.24 14.89
CA HIS A 157 -27.95 20.94 13.70
C HIS A 157 -28.78 22.12 13.21
N LEU A 158 -29.41 22.84 14.12
CA LEU A 158 -30.25 24.01 13.78
C LEU A 158 -29.44 25.13 13.14
N LEU A 159 -28.17 25.27 13.53
CA LEU A 159 -27.24 26.27 12.98
C LEU A 159 -26.72 25.88 11.62
N MET A 160 -26.67 24.59 11.30
CA MET A 160 -26.18 24.04 10.02
C MET A 160 -27.30 23.88 8.96
N LEU A 161 -28.57 23.77 9.42
CA LEU A 161 -29.72 23.45 8.59
C LEU A 161 -29.91 24.38 7.39
N PRO A 162 -29.74 25.72 7.50
CA PRO A 162 -29.94 26.65 6.37
C PRO A 162 -29.00 26.39 5.17
N HIS A 163 -27.88 25.68 5.42
CA HIS A 163 -26.84 25.47 4.42
C HIS A 163 -26.94 24.11 3.70
N PHE A 164 -27.76 23.16 4.21
CA PHE A 164 -27.88 21.82 3.63
C PHE A 164 -28.48 21.81 2.23
N GLU A 165 -29.51 22.63 1.99
CA GLU A 165 -30.19 22.71 0.70
C GLU A 165 -29.24 23.25 -0.38
N GLN A 166 -28.46 24.27 -0.06
CA GLN A 166 -27.47 24.85 -0.98
C GLN A 166 -26.37 23.82 -1.30
N THR A 167 -25.93 23.07 -0.29
CA THR A 167 -24.89 22.05 -0.50
C THR A 167 -25.43 20.86 -1.31
N LEU A 168 -26.65 20.41 -1.07
CA LEU A 168 -27.30 19.36 -1.86
C LEU A 168 -27.66 19.81 -3.28
N ALA A 169 -27.76 21.13 -3.51
CA ALA A 169 -27.88 21.71 -4.85
C ALA A 169 -26.53 21.81 -5.61
N GLY A 170 -25.43 21.38 -4.99
CA GLY A 170 -24.11 21.32 -5.64
C GLY A 170 -23.18 22.49 -5.29
N MET A 171 -23.55 23.38 -4.37
CA MET A 171 -22.73 24.52 -3.97
C MET A 171 -21.95 24.22 -2.69
N SER A 172 -20.65 24.55 -2.68
CA SER A 172 -19.87 24.56 -1.42
C SER A 172 -20.20 25.79 -0.60
N VAL A 173 -20.40 25.59 0.71
CA VAL A 173 -20.80 26.66 1.63
C VAL A 173 -19.80 26.77 2.77
N ASP A 174 -19.32 28.00 3.01
CA ASP A 174 -18.42 28.35 4.12
C ASP A 174 -19.13 29.29 5.10
N TYR A 175 -19.09 28.99 6.40
CA TYR A 175 -19.67 29.82 7.44
C TYR A 175 -19.00 29.60 8.79
N GLU A 176 -19.27 30.47 9.75
CA GLU A 176 -18.82 30.29 11.15
C GLU A 176 -20.00 29.88 12.03
N LEU A 177 -19.73 28.98 12.97
CA LEU A 177 -20.70 28.64 14.00
C LEU A 177 -20.04 28.53 15.37
N VAL A 178 -20.84 28.74 16.39
CA VAL A 178 -20.46 28.49 17.79
C VAL A 178 -20.99 27.12 18.16
N TRP A 179 -20.09 26.15 18.34
CA TRP A 179 -20.47 24.80 18.75
C TRP A 179 -20.80 24.80 20.24
N PRO A 180 -21.98 24.34 20.65
CA PRO A 180 -22.37 24.27 22.07
C PRO A 180 -21.58 23.14 22.75
N GLY A 181 -20.57 23.51 23.55
CA GLY A 181 -19.75 22.57 24.30
C GLY A 181 -20.45 21.96 25.51
N LYS A 182 -20.01 20.75 25.94
CA LYS A 182 -20.43 20.18 27.24
C LYS A 182 -19.91 21.05 28.36
N GLY A 183 -20.82 21.49 29.26
CA GLY A 183 -20.45 22.28 30.46
C GLY A 183 -20.28 23.78 30.22
N GLY A 184 -20.80 24.36 29.12
CA GLY A 184 -20.84 25.81 28.89
C GLY A 184 -19.63 26.43 28.20
N ALA A 185 -18.61 25.66 27.86
CA ALA A 185 -17.47 26.11 27.06
C ALA A 185 -17.81 25.99 25.56
N ALA A 186 -18.40 27.05 25.00
CA ALA A 186 -18.69 27.13 23.57
C ALA A 186 -17.37 27.35 22.76
N GLY A 187 -17.19 26.61 21.67
CA GLY A 187 -16.05 26.78 20.74
C GLY A 187 -16.51 27.43 19.45
N ARG A 188 -15.75 28.37 18.91
CA ARG A 188 -15.99 28.92 17.57
C ARG A 188 -15.34 28.03 16.53
N TYR A 189 -16.08 27.70 15.49
CA TYR A 189 -15.63 26.83 14.38
C TYR A 189 -15.92 27.48 13.04
N LYS A 190 -14.95 27.42 12.12
CA LYS A 190 -15.20 27.59 10.70
C LYS A 190 -15.72 26.28 10.15
N VAL A 191 -16.87 26.33 9.49
CA VAL A 191 -17.52 25.17 8.89
C VAL A 191 -17.48 25.33 7.38
N ARG A 192 -17.07 24.27 6.73
CA ARG A 192 -17.15 24.12 5.29
C ARG A 192 -18.01 22.92 4.97
N GLN A 193 -19.03 23.13 4.11
CA GLN A 193 -19.83 22.04 3.55
C GLN A 193 -19.51 21.91 2.06
N VAL A 194 -19.19 20.69 1.62
CA VAL A 194 -18.80 20.41 0.23
C VAL A 194 -19.66 19.29 -0.31
N PRO A 195 -20.39 19.50 -1.44
CA PRO A 195 -21.21 18.46 -2.04
C PRO A 195 -20.34 17.30 -2.56
N TYR A 196 -20.82 16.09 -2.43
CA TYR A 196 -20.22 14.91 -3.04
C TYR A 196 -21.04 14.49 -4.26
N THR A 197 -20.45 14.69 -5.44
CA THR A 197 -21.08 14.46 -6.74
C THR A 197 -20.25 13.45 -7.51
N PRO A 198 -20.68 12.17 -7.67
CA PRO A 198 -20.09 11.26 -8.64
C PRO A 198 -20.20 11.82 -10.06
N GLU A 199 -19.32 11.39 -10.97
CA GLU A 199 -19.24 11.88 -12.34
C GLU A 199 -20.60 11.89 -13.05
N GLY A 200 -21.04 13.09 -13.49
CA GLY A 200 -22.23 13.29 -14.31
C GLY A 200 -23.58 13.18 -13.59
N GLU A 201 -23.61 13.07 -12.26
CA GLU A 201 -24.83 12.91 -11.46
C GLU A 201 -25.08 14.12 -10.55
N GLN A 202 -26.23 14.14 -9.90
CA GLN A 202 -26.53 15.09 -8.81
C GLN A 202 -25.81 14.66 -7.51
N PRO A 203 -25.49 15.60 -6.60
CA PRO A 203 -24.87 15.28 -5.32
C PRO A 203 -25.59 14.16 -4.59
N ILE A 204 -24.86 13.12 -4.18
CA ILE A 204 -25.41 11.99 -3.42
C ILE A 204 -25.23 12.15 -1.90
N GLY A 205 -24.56 13.23 -1.48
CA GLY A 205 -24.33 13.60 -0.10
C GLY A 205 -23.36 14.79 -0.03
N PHE A 206 -22.83 15.06 1.14
CA PHE A 206 -21.88 16.14 1.35
C PHE A 206 -20.99 15.89 2.57
N TYR A 207 -19.82 16.51 2.55
CA TYR A 207 -18.90 16.53 3.68
C TYR A 207 -19.11 17.81 4.51
N ILE A 208 -19.02 17.67 5.82
CA ILE A 208 -19.00 18.77 6.78
C ILE A 208 -17.64 18.77 7.47
N MET A 209 -16.88 19.82 7.33
CA MET A 209 -15.58 20.00 7.94
C MET A 209 -15.63 21.17 8.92
N LEU A 210 -15.15 20.95 10.17
CA LEU A 210 -15.13 21.96 11.20
C LEU A 210 -13.70 22.15 11.69
N VAL A 211 -13.21 23.37 11.59
CA VAL A 211 -11.92 23.80 12.11
C VAL A 211 -12.14 24.71 13.30
N ARG A 212 -11.54 24.39 14.44
CA ARG A 212 -11.62 25.25 15.62
C ARG A 212 -10.78 26.51 15.42
N THR A 213 -11.43 27.68 15.51
CA THR A 213 -10.70 28.95 15.54
C THR A 213 -10.25 29.24 16.97
N THR A 214 -8.93 29.35 17.16
CA THR A 214 -8.37 29.76 18.46
C THR A 214 -8.67 31.23 18.67
N ALA A 215 -9.45 31.60 19.69
CA ALA A 215 -9.33 32.84 20.44
C ALA A 215 -10.46 32.99 21.43
N GLU A 216 -10.19 33.62 22.54
CA GLU A 216 -10.95 34.29 23.57
C GLU A 216 -12.44 33.92 23.86
N PRO A 217 -12.88 33.89 25.11
CA PRO A 217 -14.26 33.55 25.45
C PRO A 217 -15.23 34.63 24.95
N VAL A 218 -16.15 34.25 24.08
CA VAL A 218 -17.12 35.17 23.47
C VAL A 218 -18.41 35.19 24.26
N VAL A 219 -18.75 36.38 24.70
CA VAL A 219 -20.10 36.78 25.12
C VAL A 219 -20.96 36.92 23.85
N ALA A 220 -22.13 36.27 23.83
CA ALA A 220 -23.01 36.24 22.67
C ALA A 220 -23.56 37.63 22.30
N PRO A 221 -23.52 38.05 21.01
CA PRO A 221 -24.23 39.19 20.51
C PRO A 221 -25.64 38.84 19.98
N PRO A 222 -26.56 39.83 19.91
CA PRO A 222 -27.95 39.64 19.45
C PRO A 222 -28.05 39.46 17.91
N PRO A 223 -29.21 38.99 17.38
CA PRO A 223 -29.37 38.63 15.97
C PRO A 223 -29.37 39.85 15.04
N VAL A 224 -28.72 39.76 13.91
CA VAL A 224 -28.70 40.76 12.84
C VAL A 224 -29.19 40.17 11.54
N ASP A 225 -30.16 40.81 10.92
CA ASP A 225 -30.73 40.54 9.59
C ASP A 225 -29.66 40.75 8.49
N ILE A 226 -29.57 39.85 7.54
CA ILE A 226 -28.71 40.01 6.33
C ILE A 226 -29.48 39.69 5.08
N ALA A 227 -29.52 40.66 4.17
CA ALA A 227 -30.01 40.56 2.78
C ALA A 227 -28.93 39.98 1.84
N PRO A 228 -29.30 39.40 0.66
CA PRO A 228 -28.39 38.61 -0.17
C PRO A 228 -27.56 39.46 -1.13
N PRO A 229 -26.35 39.03 -1.50
CA PRO A 229 -25.63 39.59 -2.66
C PRO A 229 -25.62 38.63 -3.87
N ALA A 230 -25.45 39.28 -5.02
CA ALA A 230 -25.66 38.84 -6.39
C ALA A 230 -24.59 37.89 -6.98
N GLU A 231 -25.04 37.23 -8.06
CA GLU A 231 -24.34 36.29 -8.95
C GLU A 231 -23.15 36.91 -9.71
N THR A 232 -22.12 36.11 -9.94
CA THR A 232 -21.33 36.17 -11.18
C THR A 232 -20.85 34.75 -11.60
N ALA A 233 -21.01 34.51 -12.89
CA ALA A 233 -20.87 33.24 -13.58
C ALA A 233 -19.50 33.06 -14.28
N GLY A 234 -19.18 31.80 -14.59
CA GLY A 234 -18.30 31.34 -15.70
C GLY A 234 -16.92 30.83 -15.25
N GLU A 235 -16.41 29.72 -15.65
CA GLU A 235 -16.34 28.97 -16.89
C GLU A 235 -15.83 27.54 -16.67
N THR A 236 -16.21 26.66 -17.58
CA THR A 236 -15.95 25.22 -17.65
C THR A 236 -14.58 24.85 -18.24
N GLY A 237 -14.02 23.73 -17.79
CA GLY A 237 -12.92 23.04 -18.45
C GLY A 237 -12.62 21.67 -17.84
N ALA A 238 -12.99 20.61 -18.58
CA ALA A 238 -12.85 19.22 -18.18
C ALA A 238 -11.42 18.69 -18.32
N VAL A 239 -10.95 17.88 -17.39
CA VAL A 239 -10.06 16.73 -17.64
C VAL A 239 -10.27 15.68 -16.54
N ASN A 240 -10.36 14.43 -16.94
CA ASN A 240 -10.77 13.24 -16.23
C ASN A 240 -9.54 12.45 -15.77
N GLU A 241 -9.42 12.17 -14.46
CA GLU A 241 -8.62 11.06 -13.92
C GLU A 241 -8.86 10.92 -12.41
N GLY A 242 -9.31 9.72 -11.98
CA GLY A 242 -9.23 9.23 -10.61
C GLY A 242 -9.97 10.04 -9.52
N SER A 243 -11.29 9.96 -9.45
CA SER A 243 -12.14 10.86 -8.65
C SER A 243 -11.85 10.88 -7.13
N GLU A 244 -11.35 9.82 -6.53
CA GLU A 244 -11.09 9.74 -5.08
C GLU A 244 -9.77 10.41 -4.67
N ALA A 245 -8.70 10.21 -5.42
CA ALA A 245 -7.42 10.87 -5.20
C ALA A 245 -7.52 12.39 -5.49
N LEU A 246 -8.28 12.77 -6.51
CA LEU A 246 -8.61 14.17 -6.85
C LEU A 246 -9.41 14.83 -5.73
N TYR A 247 -10.30 14.11 -5.08
CA TYR A 247 -11.17 14.63 -4.04
C TYR A 247 -10.41 14.94 -2.74
N LEU A 248 -9.62 14.00 -2.23
CA LEU A 248 -8.74 14.23 -1.07
C LEU A 248 -7.71 15.33 -1.35
N HIS A 249 -7.26 15.42 -2.60
CA HIS A 249 -6.33 16.44 -3.05
C HIS A 249 -6.95 17.83 -3.11
N SER A 250 -8.20 17.93 -3.61
CA SER A 250 -8.94 19.20 -3.63
C SER A 250 -9.24 19.69 -2.20
N ILE A 251 -9.58 18.77 -1.29
CA ILE A 251 -9.79 19.09 0.13
C ILE A 251 -8.48 19.57 0.77
N SER A 252 -7.37 18.88 0.54
CA SER A 252 -6.05 19.28 1.06
C SER A 252 -5.64 20.67 0.57
N ASN A 253 -5.79 20.92 -0.74
CA ASN A 253 -5.46 22.21 -1.34
C ASN A 253 -6.36 23.36 -0.87
N GLN A 254 -7.66 23.07 -0.68
CA GLN A 254 -8.63 24.08 -0.24
C GLN A 254 -8.56 24.35 1.26
N LEU A 255 -8.27 23.33 2.08
CA LEU A 255 -8.11 23.48 3.52
C LEU A 255 -6.85 24.25 3.90
N MET A 256 -5.81 24.17 3.06
CA MET A 256 -4.55 24.92 3.29
C MET A 256 -4.57 26.35 2.76
N GLY A 257 -5.66 26.77 2.11
CA GLY A 257 -5.78 28.14 1.58
C GLY A 257 -4.76 28.50 0.49
N TRP A 258 -4.17 27.48 -0.16
CA TRP A 258 -3.18 27.70 -1.21
C TRP A 258 -3.88 28.04 -2.53
N GLY A 259 -3.88 29.31 -2.91
CA GLY A 259 -4.43 29.75 -4.18
C GLY A 259 -3.67 29.19 -5.40
N ASP A 260 -2.36 28.96 -5.26
CA ASP A 260 -1.50 28.29 -6.24
C ASP A 260 -0.50 27.38 -5.51
N PRO A 261 -0.81 26.08 -5.35
CA PRO A 261 0.03 25.15 -4.62
C PRO A 261 1.41 24.94 -5.25
N ARG A 262 1.51 24.96 -6.58
CA ARG A 262 2.78 24.79 -7.29
C ARG A 262 3.72 25.94 -6.99
N THR A 263 3.25 27.17 -7.12
CA THR A 263 4.04 28.38 -6.82
C THR A 263 4.44 28.40 -5.35
N LYS A 264 3.57 27.99 -4.44
CA LYS A 264 3.88 27.91 -2.99
C LYS A 264 4.99 26.90 -2.70
N LEU A 265 4.93 25.70 -3.27
CA LEU A 265 5.99 24.69 -3.11
C LEU A 265 7.31 25.13 -3.76
N ALA A 266 7.26 25.71 -4.95
CA ALA A 266 8.46 26.25 -5.62
C ALA A 266 9.12 27.37 -4.79
N ARG A 267 8.32 28.25 -4.21
CA ARG A 267 8.77 29.29 -3.29
C ARG A 267 9.36 28.69 -2.02
N ALA A 268 8.72 27.67 -1.45
CA ALA A 268 9.22 26.96 -0.27
C ALA A 268 10.60 26.33 -0.49
N LEU A 269 10.84 25.77 -1.68
CA LEU A 269 12.17 25.27 -2.08
C LEU A 269 13.20 26.42 -2.21
N ALA A 270 12.82 27.53 -2.84
CA ALA A 270 13.71 28.69 -3.07
C ALA A 270 14.05 29.43 -1.77
N GLU A 271 13.11 29.52 -0.84
CA GLU A 271 13.24 30.27 0.41
C GLU A 271 13.64 29.39 1.61
N ASN A 272 14.02 28.10 1.37
CA ASN A 272 14.39 27.14 2.42
C ASN A 272 13.33 27.02 3.54
N GLN A 273 12.04 26.97 3.15
CA GLN A 273 10.94 26.77 4.11
C GLN A 273 10.76 25.29 4.49
N PHE A 274 11.43 24.39 3.81
CA PHE A 274 11.48 22.98 4.23
C PHE A 274 12.44 22.82 5.41
N LEU A 275 12.09 21.91 6.31
CA LEU A 275 12.86 21.58 7.51
C LEU A 275 13.12 20.07 7.56
N LEU A 276 14.36 19.72 7.91
CA LEU A 276 14.73 18.33 8.19
C LEU A 276 14.41 17.99 9.65
N PHE A 277 13.58 16.98 9.83
CA PHE A 277 13.31 16.32 11.08
C PHE A 277 14.01 14.96 11.07
N ALA A 278 14.36 14.45 12.25
CA ALA A 278 14.95 13.15 12.40
C ALA A 278 14.14 12.33 13.39
N GLN A 279 13.96 11.04 13.12
CA GLN A 279 13.42 10.07 14.05
C GLN A 279 14.44 8.94 14.26
N LYS A 280 14.72 8.62 15.51
CA LYS A 280 15.69 7.60 15.87
C LYS A 280 15.19 6.20 15.50
N ILE A 281 16.07 5.43 14.87
CA ILE A 281 15.94 3.99 14.64
C ILE A 281 16.90 3.31 15.62
N LEU A 282 16.36 2.57 16.58
CA LEU A 282 17.13 1.99 17.69
C LEU A 282 17.61 0.58 17.34
N ALA A 283 18.92 0.33 17.41
CA ALA A 283 19.48 -1.00 17.35
C ALA A 283 19.10 -1.80 18.60
N LEU A 284 18.63 -3.04 18.44
CA LEU A 284 18.27 -3.94 19.55
C LEU A 284 19.44 -4.79 20.04
N LYS A 285 20.44 -5.00 19.21
CA LYS A 285 21.70 -5.66 19.57
C LYS A 285 22.71 -4.61 19.96
N ASN A 286 23.35 -4.78 21.11
CA ASN A 286 24.46 -3.94 21.55
C ASN A 286 25.75 -4.36 20.84
N ASP A 287 25.82 -4.29 19.52
CA ASP A 287 27.11 -4.38 18.84
C ASP A 287 27.65 -2.94 18.67
N SER A 288 28.81 -2.66 19.21
CA SER A 288 29.47 -1.35 19.07
C SER A 288 29.75 -0.97 17.59
N ARG A 289 29.53 -1.88 16.66
CA ARG A 289 29.68 -1.69 15.23
C ARG A 289 28.36 -1.26 14.54
N ASP A 290 27.22 -1.37 15.25
CA ASP A 290 25.94 -0.93 14.70
C ASP A 290 25.90 0.60 14.64
N PRO A 291 25.63 1.19 13.45
CA PRO A 291 25.57 2.63 13.32
C PRO A 291 24.36 3.18 14.08
N ILE A 292 24.53 4.37 14.69
CA ILE A 292 23.39 5.17 15.14
C ILE A 292 22.60 5.52 13.87
N CYS A 293 21.30 5.25 13.85
CA CYS A 293 20.49 5.36 12.68
C CYS A 293 19.28 6.28 12.91
N PHE A 294 18.97 7.12 11.92
CA PHE A 294 17.83 8.04 11.94
C PHE A 294 17.12 8.02 10.59
N GLU A 295 15.79 8.05 10.60
CA GLU A 295 15.02 8.39 9.42
C GLU A 295 14.87 9.91 9.32
N ILE A 296 15.10 10.44 8.13
CA ILE A 296 14.91 11.84 7.81
C ILE A 296 13.50 12.06 7.29
N LEU A 297 12.80 12.94 7.97
CA LEU A 297 11.41 13.30 7.70
C LEU A 297 11.32 14.78 7.36
N LEU A 298 10.54 15.10 6.35
CA LEU A 298 10.39 16.47 5.90
C LEU A 298 9.24 17.17 6.66
N ARG A 299 9.38 18.47 6.88
CA ARG A 299 8.31 19.38 7.32
C ARG A 299 8.35 20.63 6.47
N LEU A 300 7.18 21.17 6.18
CA LEU A 300 7.07 22.46 5.49
C LEU A 300 6.64 23.51 6.51
N ARG A 301 7.42 24.59 6.62
CA ARG A 301 7.08 25.75 7.45
C ARG A 301 6.02 26.59 6.74
N GLU A 302 4.92 26.82 7.40
CA GLU A 302 3.87 27.75 6.98
C GLU A 302 3.92 29.06 7.77
N GLU A 303 2.97 29.92 7.51
CA GLU A 303 2.77 31.17 8.25
C GLU A 303 2.56 30.87 9.77
N GLU A 304 3.01 31.79 10.61
CA GLU A 304 2.93 31.66 12.08
C GLU A 304 3.74 30.47 12.66
N ASP A 305 4.84 30.06 12.00
CA ASP A 305 5.68 28.92 12.41
C ASP A 305 4.93 27.57 12.51
N ASN A 306 3.77 27.44 11.87
CA ASN A 306 3.06 26.18 11.77
C ASN A 306 3.83 25.20 10.86
N LEU A 307 3.93 23.93 11.29
CA LEU A 307 4.69 22.90 10.57
C LEU A 307 3.73 21.90 9.93
N LEU A 308 3.75 21.87 8.59
CA LEU A 308 2.96 20.93 7.82
C LEU A 308 3.74 19.60 7.67
N PRO A 309 3.15 18.46 8.08
CA PRO A 309 3.75 17.14 7.89
C PRO A 309 3.71 16.69 6.42
N PRO A 310 4.49 15.65 6.04
CA PRO A 310 4.58 15.16 4.65
C PRO A 310 3.23 14.86 4.01
N GLY A 311 2.31 14.23 4.73
CA GLY A 311 0.97 13.91 4.22
C GLY A 311 0.14 15.12 3.78
N GLY A 312 0.52 16.34 4.20
CA GLY A 312 -0.15 17.57 3.80
C GLY A 312 0.36 18.13 2.45
N PHE A 313 1.62 17.90 2.06
CA PHE A 313 2.19 18.52 0.85
C PHE A 313 2.76 17.51 -0.17
N ILE A 314 3.16 16.30 0.23
CA ILE A 314 3.70 15.28 -0.68
C ILE A 314 2.73 14.96 -1.83
N PRO A 315 1.43 14.70 -1.59
CA PRO A 315 0.49 14.44 -2.68
C PRO A 315 0.37 15.60 -3.67
N ILE A 316 0.55 16.83 -3.18
CA ILE A 316 0.57 18.03 -4.02
C ILE A 316 1.83 18.05 -4.87
N ALA A 317 2.99 17.81 -4.25
CA ALA A 317 4.28 17.76 -4.93
C ALA A 317 4.31 16.68 -6.02
N GLU A 318 3.77 15.51 -5.77
CA GLU A 318 3.61 14.43 -6.74
C GLU A 318 2.77 14.86 -7.95
N ARG A 319 1.59 15.44 -7.69
CA ARG A 319 0.68 15.92 -8.74
C ARG A 319 1.34 16.96 -9.66
N TYR A 320 2.14 17.84 -9.10
CA TYR A 320 2.81 18.90 -9.88
C TYR A 320 4.20 18.50 -10.38
N GLY A 321 4.61 17.23 -10.21
CA GLY A 321 5.89 16.70 -10.67
C GLY A 321 7.10 17.34 -9.98
N MET A 322 6.96 17.75 -8.70
CA MET A 322 7.99 18.50 -7.95
C MET A 322 8.77 17.59 -6.97
N MET A 323 8.52 16.28 -6.99
CA MET A 323 9.18 15.38 -6.04
C MET A 323 10.69 15.29 -6.25
N GLU A 324 11.16 15.33 -7.49
CA GLU A 324 12.60 15.29 -7.76
C GLU A 324 13.34 16.49 -7.17
N GLU A 325 12.76 17.69 -7.30
CA GLU A 325 13.35 18.91 -6.71
C GLU A 325 13.38 18.83 -5.18
N ILE A 326 12.33 18.26 -4.57
CA ILE A 326 12.26 18.04 -3.12
C ILE A 326 13.31 17.00 -2.69
N ASP A 327 13.40 15.85 -3.38
CA ASP A 327 14.38 14.81 -3.06
C ASP A 327 15.82 15.33 -3.21
N ARG A 328 16.09 16.14 -4.25
CA ARG A 328 17.38 16.84 -4.41
C ARG A 328 17.64 17.81 -3.27
N TRP A 329 16.64 18.56 -2.85
CA TRP A 329 16.73 19.48 -1.74
C TRP A 329 17.07 18.72 -0.44
N VAL A 330 16.39 17.61 -0.14
CA VAL A 330 16.65 16.78 1.05
C VAL A 330 18.08 16.29 1.06
N VAL A 331 18.55 15.65 -0.01
CA VAL A 331 19.92 15.10 -0.07
C VAL A 331 20.97 16.20 0.11
N ARG A 332 20.82 17.33 -0.59
CA ARG A 332 21.78 18.43 -0.53
C ARG A 332 21.83 19.05 0.88
N ASN A 333 20.68 19.34 1.46
CA ASN A 333 20.62 20.00 2.76
C ASN A 333 21.05 19.07 3.90
N LEU A 334 20.73 17.77 3.83
CA LEU A 334 21.21 16.80 4.78
C LEU A 334 22.75 16.71 4.76
N ILE A 335 23.35 16.58 3.58
CA ILE A 335 24.82 16.51 3.44
C ILE A 335 25.46 17.80 3.91
N SER A 336 24.91 18.96 3.55
CA SER A 336 25.42 20.26 4.00
C SER A 336 25.37 20.38 5.53
N TRP A 337 24.25 20.01 6.14
CA TRP A 337 24.08 20.01 7.59
C TRP A 337 25.10 19.08 8.29
N CYS A 338 25.37 17.90 7.72
CA CYS A 338 26.39 16.98 8.27
C CYS A 338 27.79 17.59 8.20
N LEU A 339 28.13 18.25 7.10
CA LEU A 339 29.44 18.88 6.92
C LEU A 339 29.61 20.07 7.85
N ASP A 340 28.59 20.89 8.03
CA ASP A 340 28.60 22.02 8.96
C ASP A 340 28.79 21.54 10.40
N LYS A 341 28.10 20.44 10.80
CA LYS A 341 28.26 19.84 12.12
C LYS A 341 29.66 19.25 12.33
N GLN A 342 30.24 18.57 11.35
CA GLN A 342 31.61 18.09 11.41
C GLN A 342 32.66 19.21 11.49
N MET A 343 32.39 20.35 10.84
CA MET A 343 33.25 21.53 10.98
C MET A 343 33.18 22.12 12.39
N ALA A 344 32.00 22.10 13.01
CA ALA A 344 31.81 22.57 14.38
C ALA A 344 32.38 21.60 15.42
N ASP A 345 32.28 20.29 15.16
CA ASP A 345 32.83 19.21 16.02
C ASP A 345 33.55 18.17 15.14
N PRO A 346 34.88 18.28 14.99
CA PRO A 346 35.67 17.34 14.19
C PRO A 346 35.67 15.90 14.72
N GLY A 347 35.29 15.68 15.98
CA GLY A 347 35.14 14.35 16.59
C GLY A 347 33.79 13.70 16.33
N TRP A 348 32.83 14.45 15.83
CA TRP A 348 31.49 13.95 15.58
C TRP A 348 31.45 12.88 14.47
N GLN A 349 30.88 11.73 14.81
CA GLN A 349 30.70 10.63 13.85
C GLN A 349 29.35 10.75 13.16
N VAL A 350 29.36 10.84 11.82
CA VAL A 350 28.14 10.92 11.03
C VAL A 350 27.31 9.64 11.19
N PRO A 351 26.08 9.73 11.71
CA PRO A 351 25.17 8.59 11.81
C PRO A 351 24.72 8.09 10.43
N LEU A 352 24.01 6.98 10.40
CA LEU A 352 23.30 6.52 9.22
C LEU A 352 21.97 7.28 9.10
N PHE A 353 21.71 7.87 7.95
CA PHE A 353 20.48 8.58 7.63
C PHE A 353 19.69 7.84 6.56
N CYS A 354 18.50 7.42 6.90
CA CYS A 354 17.53 6.86 5.99
C CYS A 354 16.70 7.99 5.38
N VAL A 355 16.66 8.07 4.07
CA VAL A 355 15.98 9.11 3.28
C VAL A 355 15.00 8.46 2.34
N ASN A 356 13.73 8.82 2.47
CA ASN A 356 12.67 8.38 1.56
C ASN A 356 12.92 8.89 0.15
N LEU A 357 12.62 8.07 -0.86
CA LEU A 357 12.80 8.39 -2.26
C LEU A 357 11.50 8.18 -3.03
N SER A 358 11.11 9.18 -3.84
CA SER A 358 9.90 9.10 -4.64
C SER A 358 10.08 8.22 -5.88
N GLU A 359 8.98 7.62 -6.37
CA GLU A 359 8.95 6.81 -7.58
C GLU A 359 9.43 7.60 -8.81
N THR A 360 8.98 8.84 -8.97
CA THR A 360 9.38 9.71 -10.09
C THR A 360 10.88 9.96 -10.12
N THR A 361 11.48 10.11 -8.96
CA THR A 361 12.93 10.36 -8.82
C THR A 361 13.75 9.10 -9.13
N LEU A 362 13.26 7.91 -8.76
CA LEU A 362 13.89 6.63 -9.09
C LEU A 362 14.02 6.41 -10.61
N ASN A 363 13.02 6.86 -11.36
CA ASN A 363 13.00 6.71 -12.82
C ASN A 363 13.92 7.72 -13.56
N ASN A 364 14.52 8.68 -12.85
CA ASN A 364 15.42 9.65 -13.47
C ASN A 364 16.91 9.32 -13.23
N PRO A 365 17.67 8.88 -14.26
CA PRO A 365 19.10 8.56 -14.11
C PRO A 365 19.96 9.75 -13.73
N GLU A 366 19.52 10.98 -13.99
CA GLU A 366 20.24 12.21 -13.61
C GLU A 366 20.24 12.42 -12.09
N PHE A 367 19.24 11.87 -11.38
CA PHE A 367 19.23 11.94 -9.94
C PHE A 367 20.36 11.08 -9.32
N ALA A 368 20.62 9.89 -9.84
CA ALA A 368 21.75 9.06 -9.40
C ALA A 368 23.10 9.76 -9.63
N LYS A 369 23.26 10.49 -10.76
CA LYS A 369 24.46 11.30 -11.03
C LYS A 369 24.59 12.45 -10.02
N PHE A 370 23.51 13.14 -9.71
CA PHE A 370 23.46 14.19 -8.71
C PHE A 370 23.88 13.65 -7.34
N VAL A 371 23.29 12.55 -6.88
CA VAL A 371 23.66 11.94 -5.59
C VAL A 371 25.14 11.58 -5.54
N ARG A 372 25.69 10.99 -6.62
CA ARG A 372 27.13 10.67 -6.73
C ARG A 372 28.03 11.92 -6.61
N GLN A 373 27.58 13.07 -7.04
CA GLN A 373 28.32 14.32 -6.88
C GLN A 373 28.25 14.82 -5.43
N GLU A 374 27.05 14.81 -4.84
CA GLU A 374 26.84 15.29 -3.46
C GLU A 374 27.59 14.41 -2.42
N VAL A 375 27.53 13.08 -2.53
CA VAL A 375 28.21 12.19 -1.58
C VAL A 375 29.74 12.20 -1.71
N ARG A 376 30.28 12.77 -2.79
CA ARG A 376 31.73 12.96 -2.98
C ARG A 376 32.25 14.26 -2.37
N ARG A 377 31.38 15.08 -1.77
CA ARG A 377 31.83 16.30 -1.08
C ARG A 377 32.81 15.92 0.03
N PRO A 378 33.97 16.60 0.12
CA PRO A 378 35.00 16.26 1.10
C PRO A 378 34.46 16.27 2.53
N GLY A 379 34.74 15.20 3.26
CA GLY A 379 34.30 15.04 4.65
C GLY A 379 33.01 14.21 4.80
N PHE A 380 32.14 14.10 3.82
CA PHE A 380 30.93 13.31 3.93
C PHE A 380 31.17 11.82 3.64
N PRO A 381 30.89 10.90 4.60
CA PRO A 381 31.02 9.46 4.35
C PRO A 381 29.77 8.96 3.61
N ALA A 382 29.90 8.56 2.35
CA ALA A 382 28.76 8.10 1.53
C ALA A 382 27.94 6.95 2.18
N ARG A 383 28.60 6.12 3.02
CA ARG A 383 27.94 5.04 3.80
C ARG A 383 26.94 5.54 4.85
N ALA A 384 26.94 6.84 5.15
CA ALA A 384 25.99 7.46 6.05
C ALA A 384 24.64 7.77 5.38
N LEU A 385 24.53 7.65 4.05
CA LEU A 385 23.29 7.85 3.32
C LEU A 385 22.66 6.51 2.93
N CYS A 386 21.43 6.30 3.38
CA CYS A 386 20.60 5.14 3.06
C CYS A 386 19.32 5.61 2.37
N PHE A 387 19.01 5.09 1.19
CA PHE A 387 17.77 5.41 0.50
C PHE A 387 16.68 4.39 0.84
N GLU A 388 15.50 4.87 1.21
CA GLU A 388 14.32 4.08 1.44
C GLU A 388 13.47 4.04 0.17
N ILE A 389 13.23 2.84 -0.35
CA ILE A 389 12.48 2.57 -1.57
C ILE A 389 11.30 1.69 -1.18
N GLY A 390 10.09 2.08 -1.54
CA GLY A 390 8.89 1.31 -1.21
C GLY A 390 8.87 -0.07 -1.87
N GLU A 391 8.22 -1.04 -1.21
CA GLU A 391 8.06 -2.38 -1.77
C GLU A 391 7.34 -2.35 -3.12
N MET A 392 6.32 -1.51 -3.26
CA MET A 392 5.54 -1.40 -4.50
C MET A 392 6.36 -0.86 -5.68
N GLU A 393 7.21 0.14 -5.43
CA GLU A 393 8.14 0.67 -6.42
C GLU A 393 9.13 -0.41 -6.88
N THR A 394 9.60 -1.24 -5.95
CA THR A 394 10.50 -2.37 -6.24
C THR A 394 9.82 -3.44 -7.09
N ILE A 395 8.51 -3.65 -6.91
CA ILE A 395 7.73 -4.62 -7.70
C ILE A 395 7.41 -4.05 -9.10
N ASN A 396 6.94 -2.80 -9.15
CA ASN A 396 6.43 -2.19 -10.38
C ASN A 396 7.57 -1.69 -11.31
N ASN A 397 8.67 -1.21 -10.74
CA ASN A 397 9.78 -0.54 -11.44
C ASN A 397 11.13 -1.20 -11.14
N HIS A 398 11.17 -2.53 -11.11
CA HIS A 398 12.36 -3.32 -10.72
C HIS A 398 13.64 -2.88 -11.43
N ASP A 399 13.57 -2.63 -12.74
CA ASP A 399 14.75 -2.25 -13.54
C ASP A 399 15.28 -0.86 -13.13
N ALA A 400 14.39 0.11 -12.88
CA ALA A 400 14.79 1.44 -12.42
C ALA A 400 15.43 1.38 -11.03
N VAL A 401 14.83 0.64 -10.10
CA VAL A 401 15.36 0.38 -8.75
C VAL A 401 16.73 -0.30 -8.84
N SER A 402 16.86 -1.35 -9.64
CA SER A 402 18.11 -2.08 -9.84
C SER A 402 19.22 -1.18 -10.39
N ASN A 403 18.92 -0.36 -11.40
CA ASN A 403 19.86 0.58 -12.00
C ASN A 403 20.28 1.66 -11.00
N PHE A 404 19.34 2.18 -10.20
CA PHE A 404 19.63 3.19 -9.17
C PHE A 404 20.56 2.62 -8.09
N ILE A 405 20.25 1.42 -7.58
CA ILE A 405 21.09 0.75 -6.60
C ILE A 405 22.47 0.46 -7.19
N ALA A 406 22.55 -0.09 -8.40
CA ALA A 406 23.82 -0.39 -9.07
C ALA A 406 24.69 0.86 -9.28
N ALA A 407 24.08 2.02 -9.52
CA ALA A 407 24.80 3.29 -9.69
C ALA A 407 25.39 3.84 -8.38
N LEU A 408 24.75 3.59 -7.22
CA LEU A 408 25.10 4.24 -5.96
C LEU A 408 25.75 3.30 -4.93
N LYS A 409 25.49 2.00 -5.00
CA LYS A 409 26.13 1.02 -4.11
C LYS A 409 27.66 1.04 -4.16
N PRO A 410 28.30 1.14 -5.35
CA PRO A 410 29.77 1.20 -5.45
C PRO A 410 30.38 2.46 -4.81
N VAL A 411 29.63 3.55 -4.70
CA VAL A 411 30.11 4.77 -4.03
C VAL A 411 29.90 4.75 -2.51
N GLY A 412 29.23 3.70 -2.00
CA GLY A 412 29.07 3.43 -0.57
C GLY A 412 27.69 3.69 0.01
N CYS A 413 26.71 4.19 -0.77
CA CYS A 413 25.34 4.38 -0.29
C CYS A 413 24.69 3.05 0.12
N ARG A 414 23.78 3.11 1.06
CA ARG A 414 22.99 2.00 1.57
C ARG A 414 21.55 2.07 1.07
N PHE A 415 20.81 0.96 1.17
CA PHE A 415 19.45 0.85 0.66
C PHE A 415 18.57 0.07 1.62
N THR A 416 17.36 0.57 1.79
CA THR A 416 16.28 -0.05 2.56
C THR A 416 15.09 -0.27 1.64
N ILE A 417 14.45 -1.43 1.73
CA ILE A 417 13.10 -1.62 1.18
C ILE A 417 12.10 -1.31 2.28
N ASP A 418 11.24 -0.33 2.03
CA ASP A 418 10.26 0.18 2.98
C ASP A 418 8.88 -0.48 2.81
N ALA A 419 8.08 -0.46 3.86
CA ALA A 419 6.74 -1.03 3.96
C ALA A 419 6.64 -2.50 3.51
N PHE A 420 7.70 -3.30 3.76
CA PHE A 420 7.81 -4.67 3.28
C PHE A 420 6.78 -5.61 3.89
N GLY A 421 6.10 -6.36 3.03
CA GLY A 421 5.03 -7.29 3.40
C GLY A 421 3.66 -6.65 3.48
N SER A 422 3.51 -5.39 3.08
CA SER A 422 2.23 -4.68 3.01
C SER A 422 1.25 -5.32 2.02
N VAL A 423 1.73 -5.84 0.90
CA VAL A 423 0.93 -6.48 -0.15
C VAL A 423 0.97 -7.99 0.00
N LYS A 424 2.14 -8.60 -0.14
CA LYS A 424 2.35 -10.04 -0.01
C LYS A 424 3.80 -10.29 0.38
N VAL A 425 4.04 -11.09 1.41
CA VAL A 425 5.41 -11.48 1.76
C VAL A 425 5.99 -12.34 0.64
N SER A 426 6.81 -11.70 -0.19
CA SER A 426 7.55 -12.36 -1.26
C SER A 426 8.93 -11.72 -1.39
N PHE A 427 9.97 -12.53 -1.38
CA PHE A 427 11.34 -12.07 -1.58
C PHE A 427 11.79 -12.19 -3.04
N THR A 428 10.88 -12.57 -3.94
CA THR A 428 11.23 -12.85 -5.34
C THR A 428 11.71 -11.57 -6.05
N HIS A 429 11.07 -10.44 -5.78
CA HIS A 429 11.43 -9.15 -6.38
C HIS A 429 12.70 -8.53 -5.77
N LEU A 430 13.16 -9.02 -4.62
CA LEU A 430 14.43 -8.61 -4.02
C LEU A 430 15.63 -9.41 -4.53
N LYS A 431 15.38 -10.45 -5.33
CA LYS A 431 16.45 -11.30 -5.83
C LYS A 431 17.40 -10.50 -6.73
N GLY A 432 18.66 -10.45 -6.34
CA GLY A 432 19.71 -9.72 -7.08
C GLY A 432 19.84 -8.25 -6.70
N LEU A 433 18.96 -7.70 -5.87
CA LEU A 433 19.10 -6.34 -5.34
C LEU A 433 19.98 -6.34 -4.09
N PRO A 434 21.13 -5.65 -4.09
CA PRO A 434 22.03 -5.59 -2.95
C PRO A 434 21.58 -4.55 -1.92
N VAL A 435 20.40 -4.79 -1.31
CA VAL A 435 19.84 -3.96 -0.24
C VAL A 435 20.40 -4.35 1.12
N ASP A 436 20.49 -3.39 2.05
CA ASP A 436 21.07 -3.58 3.36
C ASP A 436 20.01 -3.86 4.43
N PHE A 437 18.84 -3.23 4.30
CA PHE A 437 17.79 -3.27 5.30
C PHE A 437 16.43 -3.58 4.66
N ILE A 438 15.57 -4.21 5.47
CA ILE A 438 14.14 -4.39 5.19
C ILE A 438 13.36 -3.75 6.33
N LYS A 439 12.56 -2.75 6.03
CA LYS A 439 11.63 -2.11 6.97
C LYS A 439 10.29 -2.83 6.89
N ILE A 440 9.94 -3.53 7.97
CA ILE A 440 8.72 -4.34 8.02
C ILE A 440 7.53 -3.44 8.26
N ASP A 441 6.52 -3.55 7.40
CA ASP A 441 5.30 -2.75 7.46
C ASP A 441 4.68 -2.73 8.86
N GLY A 442 4.36 -1.53 9.35
CA GLY A 442 3.86 -1.31 10.69
C GLY A 442 2.56 -2.03 11.02
N VAL A 443 1.72 -2.32 10.02
CA VAL A 443 0.48 -3.10 10.21
C VAL A 443 0.79 -4.52 10.65
N ILE A 444 1.88 -5.13 10.15
CA ILE A 444 2.31 -6.47 10.57
C ILE A 444 2.75 -6.44 12.04
N ILE A 445 3.48 -5.38 12.43
CA ILE A 445 3.95 -5.21 13.80
C ILE A 445 2.78 -4.98 14.76
N GLN A 446 1.84 -4.10 14.42
CA GLN A 446 0.65 -3.84 15.22
C GLN A 446 -0.28 -5.06 15.38
N ASN A 447 -0.29 -5.94 14.37
CA ASN A 447 -1.16 -7.12 14.36
C ASN A 447 -0.48 -8.38 14.91
N MET A 448 0.81 -8.36 15.23
CA MET A 448 1.56 -9.58 15.59
C MET A 448 1.00 -10.35 16.79
N PHE A 449 0.26 -9.68 17.69
CA PHE A 449 -0.40 -10.33 18.82
C PHE A 449 -1.86 -10.74 18.53
N LYS A 450 -2.46 -10.27 17.42
CA LYS A 450 -3.87 -10.50 17.11
C LYS A 450 -4.13 -11.92 16.58
N THR A 451 -3.23 -12.40 15.71
CA THR A 451 -3.38 -13.73 15.13
C THR A 451 -2.06 -14.52 15.12
N PRO A 452 -2.13 -15.87 15.29
CA PRO A 452 -0.96 -16.74 15.13
C PRO A 452 -0.34 -16.65 13.72
N ALA A 453 -1.14 -16.32 12.70
CA ALA A 453 -0.70 -16.19 11.32
C ALA A 453 0.21 -14.96 11.12
N ASP A 454 -0.13 -13.81 11.71
CA ASP A 454 0.68 -12.60 11.63
C ASP A 454 2.02 -12.78 12.35
N MET A 455 2.00 -13.43 13.52
CA MET A 455 3.23 -13.80 14.22
C MET A 455 4.11 -14.75 13.40
N ALA A 456 3.51 -15.76 12.74
CA ALA A 456 4.26 -16.69 11.88
C ALA A 456 4.85 -15.98 10.65
N LYS A 457 4.09 -15.04 10.05
CA LYS A 457 4.53 -14.18 8.96
C LYS A 457 5.77 -13.36 9.35
N LEU A 458 5.70 -12.68 10.50
CA LEU A 458 6.80 -11.90 11.02
C LEU A 458 8.06 -12.75 11.28
N LYS A 459 7.91 -13.91 11.92
CA LYS A 459 9.03 -14.85 12.16
C LYS A 459 9.67 -15.33 10.87
N ALA A 460 8.86 -15.63 9.84
CA ALA A 460 9.35 -16.05 8.54
C ALA A 460 10.18 -14.95 7.86
N MET A 461 9.69 -13.69 7.90
CA MET A 461 10.40 -12.54 7.34
C MET A 461 11.77 -12.34 8.02
N ILE A 462 11.82 -12.31 9.35
CA ILE A 462 13.06 -12.18 10.12
C ILE A 462 14.04 -13.30 9.76
N THR A 463 13.53 -14.54 9.67
CA THR A 463 14.38 -15.71 9.37
C THR A 463 14.98 -15.62 7.96
N VAL A 464 14.20 -15.19 6.97
CA VAL A 464 14.68 -15.06 5.59
C VAL A 464 15.68 -13.92 5.50
N CYS A 465 15.37 -12.73 6.02
CA CYS A 465 16.29 -11.58 6.02
C CYS A 465 17.64 -11.94 6.62
N ARG A 466 17.66 -12.61 7.77
CA ARG A 466 18.90 -13.06 8.41
C ARG A 466 19.70 -14.03 7.53
N LYS A 467 19.04 -14.96 6.83
CA LYS A 467 19.71 -15.93 5.94
C LYS A 467 20.33 -15.29 4.71
N ILE A 468 19.75 -14.21 4.20
CA ILE A 468 20.24 -13.49 3.02
C ILE A 468 21.12 -12.30 3.37
N GLY A 469 21.39 -12.08 4.68
CA GLY A 469 22.30 -11.05 5.17
C GLY A 469 21.73 -9.64 5.19
N MET A 470 20.40 -9.48 5.17
CA MET A 470 19.71 -8.20 5.31
C MET A 470 19.32 -7.96 6.76
N HIS A 471 19.46 -6.73 7.24
CA HIS A 471 18.99 -6.33 8.57
C HIS A 471 17.50 -5.97 8.53
N THR A 472 16.82 -6.24 9.64
CA THR A 472 15.40 -5.98 9.79
C THR A 472 15.14 -4.74 10.66
N ILE A 473 14.22 -3.88 10.22
CA ILE A 473 13.71 -2.72 10.97
C ILE A 473 12.22 -2.95 11.18
N ALA A 474 11.74 -2.91 12.42
CA ALA A 474 10.31 -2.97 12.73
C ALA A 474 9.76 -1.57 12.99
N GLU A 475 8.70 -1.20 12.28
CA GLU A 475 8.05 0.10 12.42
C GLU A 475 6.91 0.10 13.44
N PHE A 476 6.41 1.30 13.78
CA PHE A 476 5.25 1.52 14.67
C PHE A 476 5.37 0.84 16.04
N VAL A 477 6.57 0.79 16.59
CA VAL A 477 6.80 0.27 17.96
C VAL A 477 6.37 1.32 18.96
N GLU A 478 5.20 1.13 19.58
CA GLU A 478 4.57 2.09 20.49
C GLU A 478 4.57 1.62 21.96
N SER A 479 4.70 0.31 22.20
CA SER A 479 4.66 -0.26 23.55
C SER A 479 5.93 -1.02 23.92
N LYS A 480 6.20 -1.09 25.23
CA LYS A 480 7.27 -1.90 25.77
C LYS A 480 7.08 -3.39 25.47
N GLU A 481 5.85 -3.87 25.51
CA GLU A 481 5.50 -5.27 25.20
C GLU A 481 5.90 -5.62 23.76
N THR A 482 5.57 -4.75 22.80
CA THR A 482 5.98 -4.90 21.40
C THR A 482 7.49 -4.92 21.28
N LEU A 483 8.17 -3.99 21.92
CA LEU A 483 9.64 -3.89 21.90
C LEU A 483 10.31 -5.17 22.45
N ASP A 484 9.86 -5.65 23.61
CA ASP A 484 10.43 -6.84 24.25
C ASP A 484 10.18 -8.09 23.38
N LYS A 485 9.01 -8.19 22.74
CA LYS A 485 8.71 -9.30 21.82
C LYS A 485 9.55 -9.26 20.54
N LEU A 486 9.77 -8.10 19.97
CA LEU A 486 10.61 -7.94 18.79
C LEU A 486 12.07 -8.28 19.10
N ARG A 487 12.57 -7.93 20.30
CA ARG A 487 13.89 -8.32 20.78
C ARG A 487 14.01 -9.84 20.91
N GLU A 488 13.00 -10.51 21.49
CA GLU A 488 12.95 -11.98 21.60
C GLU A 488 12.97 -12.65 20.20
N LEU A 489 12.24 -12.09 19.23
CA LEU A 489 12.20 -12.59 17.86
C LEU A 489 13.50 -12.35 17.09
N GLY A 490 14.37 -11.47 17.61
CA GLY A 490 15.68 -11.17 17.03
C GLY A 490 15.64 -10.20 15.87
N ILE A 491 14.71 -9.24 15.89
CA ILE A 491 14.73 -8.04 15.04
C ILE A 491 16.03 -7.28 15.32
N ASP A 492 16.60 -6.66 14.30
CA ASP A 492 17.86 -5.93 14.41
C ASP A 492 17.64 -4.50 14.89
N TYR A 493 16.64 -3.79 14.33
CA TYR A 493 16.33 -2.40 14.63
C TYR A 493 14.82 -2.19 14.82
N VAL A 494 14.47 -1.13 15.56
CA VAL A 494 13.07 -0.74 15.82
C VAL A 494 12.90 0.77 15.71
N GLN A 495 11.72 1.18 15.26
CA GLN A 495 11.29 2.56 15.13
C GLN A 495 9.83 2.72 15.56
N GLY A 496 9.51 3.83 16.18
CA GLY A 496 8.12 4.15 16.57
C GLY A 496 8.07 5.17 17.70
N PHE A 497 6.87 5.64 18.05
CA PHE A 497 6.69 6.66 19.09
C PHE A 497 7.03 6.15 20.50
N GLY A 498 7.04 4.84 20.72
CA GLY A 498 7.54 4.23 21.95
C GLY A 498 9.07 4.28 22.07
N ILE A 499 9.79 4.57 20.98
CA ILE A 499 11.25 4.71 20.96
C ILE A 499 11.66 6.18 20.99
N ALA A 500 11.21 6.94 19.99
CA ALA A 500 11.43 8.38 19.88
C ALA A 500 10.37 9.01 18.95
N ARG A 501 9.98 10.25 19.23
CA ARG A 501 9.16 11.04 18.31
C ARG A 501 10.06 11.79 17.33
N PRO A 502 9.60 12.02 16.08
CA PRO A 502 10.29 12.90 15.17
C PRO A 502 10.47 14.31 15.77
N GLY A 503 11.65 14.88 15.62
CA GLY A 503 11.94 16.25 16.04
C GLY A 503 12.92 16.92 15.07
N PRO A 504 13.18 18.24 15.20
CA PRO A 504 14.16 18.92 14.39
C PRO A 504 15.50 18.20 14.39
N ILE A 505 16.15 18.08 13.24
CA ILE A 505 17.39 17.29 13.10
C ILE A 505 18.48 17.72 14.11
N ALA A 506 18.59 19.03 14.38
CA ALA A 506 19.57 19.55 15.31
C ALA A 506 19.32 19.13 16.78
N ASP A 507 18.07 18.87 17.16
CA ASP A 507 17.69 18.50 18.51
C ASP A 507 17.77 16.98 18.74
N GLN A 508 17.62 16.20 17.68
CA GLN A 508 17.59 14.73 17.76
C GLN A 508 18.98 14.08 17.70
N ILE A 509 19.92 14.79 17.11
CA ILE A 509 21.26 14.25 16.82
C ILE A 509 22.30 14.99 17.67
N PRO A 510 22.88 14.29 18.66
CA PRO A 510 23.82 14.87 19.61
C PRO A 510 25.12 15.35 18.96
#